data_a0e7a35df9a55f9738a07a331a624d95
#
_entry.id   a0e7a35df9a55f9738a07a331a624d95
#
_cell.length_a   1.000
_cell.length_b   1.000
_cell.length_c   1.000
_cell.angle_alpha   90.00
_cell.angle_beta   90.00
_cell.angle_gamma   90.00
#
_symmetry.space_group_name_H-M   'P 1'
#
loop_
_entity.id
_entity.type
_entity.pdbx_description
1 polymer ?
#
loop_
_entity_poly.entity_id
_entity_poly.type
_entity_poly.pdbx_seq_one_letter_code
_entity_poly.pdbx_strand_id
1 'polypeptide(L)'
;PRYEQHDAMKKIQLTDTHKEKLFQIPLFRDLPLNIKESLLEKLDFVVYAADKKEIVVTQGTPCNKLYVLLEGKLRTDIIDGLGNEVMIEYIIAPRTFATPHLFNPNNTLPATFTALEDSVILMATKDSTFKVISQDPQVLHNFLCIAGNCNICTVSRLKPLSRKTVRERFIVYLLSLIHISEPTRPY
;
A
#
# COMPACT_ATOMS: atom_id res chain seq x y z
N PRO A 1 -1.45 25.37 8.91
CA PRO A 1 -1.56 24.25 9.82
C PRO A 1 -0.45 23.25 9.48
N ARG A 2 0.47 23.04 10.40
CA ARG A 2 1.60 22.11 10.25
C ARG A 2 1.04 20.69 10.38
N TYR A 3 1.06 19.92 9.30
CA TYR A 3 0.81 18.48 9.32
C TYR A 3 2.14 17.75 9.51
N GLU A 4 2.74 17.84 10.68
CA GLU A 4 3.83 17.00 11.13
C GLU A 4 3.22 15.91 12.02
N GLN A 5 2.75 14.81 11.42
CA GLN A 5 2.15 13.67 12.13
C GLN A 5 3.06 12.43 12.16
N HIS A 6 4.38 12.62 12.17
CA HIS A 6 5.32 11.52 12.33
C HIS A 6 6.05 11.53 13.68
N ASP A 7 5.60 12.35 14.64
CA ASP A 7 6.31 12.51 15.91
C ASP A 7 6.16 11.33 16.89
N ALA A 8 5.28 10.36 16.62
CA ALA A 8 5.07 9.20 17.48
C ALA A 8 5.92 7.99 17.07
N MET A 9 6.02 7.67 15.75
CA MET A 9 6.76 6.51 15.28
C MET A 9 8.28 6.67 15.45
N LYS A 10 8.92 5.60 15.96
CA LYS A 10 10.38 5.59 16.18
C LYS A 10 11.12 5.27 14.88
N LYS A 11 12.12 6.09 14.53
CA LYS A 11 13.05 5.76 13.46
C LYS A 11 13.92 4.57 13.87
N ILE A 12 14.04 3.59 12.99
CA ILE A 12 14.89 2.42 13.20
C ILE A 12 15.79 2.19 11.99
N GLN A 13 16.79 1.34 12.13
CA GLN A 13 17.65 0.93 11.01
C GLN A 13 17.02 -0.22 10.24
N LEU A 14 17.26 -0.25 8.93
CA LEU A 14 16.89 -1.36 8.07
C LEU A 14 17.79 -2.57 8.38
N THR A 15 17.20 -3.66 8.86
CA THR A 15 17.92 -4.92 9.12
C THR A 15 17.97 -5.78 7.85
N ASP A 16 18.80 -6.84 7.86
CA ASP A 16 18.87 -7.78 6.73
C ASP A 16 17.53 -8.52 6.55
N THR A 17 16.85 -8.88 7.63
CA THR A 17 15.52 -9.46 7.58
C THR A 17 14.50 -8.51 6.92
N HIS A 18 14.59 -7.21 7.19
CA HIS A 18 13.74 -6.20 6.55
C HIS A 18 14.05 -6.06 5.05
N LYS A 19 15.33 -6.16 4.65
CA LYS A 19 15.73 -6.16 3.23
C LYS A 19 15.17 -7.36 2.49
N GLU A 20 15.24 -8.55 3.07
CA GLU A 20 14.68 -9.77 2.49
C GLU A 20 13.17 -9.61 2.23
N LYS A 21 12.41 -9.08 3.20
CA LYS A 21 10.98 -8.79 3.05
C LYS A 21 10.70 -7.72 2.00
N LEU A 22 11.52 -6.66 1.98
CA LEU A 22 11.42 -5.61 0.96
C LEU A 22 11.59 -6.20 -0.46
N PHE A 23 12.55 -7.10 -0.64
CA PHE A 23 12.81 -7.72 -1.94
C PHE A 23 11.76 -8.74 -2.38
N GLN A 24 10.82 -9.12 -1.50
CA GLN A 24 9.67 -9.97 -1.83
C GLN A 24 8.46 -9.20 -2.34
N ILE A 25 8.39 -7.87 -2.16
CA ILE A 25 7.25 -7.10 -2.67
C ILE A 25 7.20 -7.12 -4.21
N PRO A 26 6.01 -6.99 -4.81
CA PRO A 26 5.84 -7.04 -6.27
C PRO A 26 6.72 -6.04 -7.04
N LEU A 27 7.12 -4.94 -6.43
CA LEU A 27 7.98 -3.93 -7.07
C LEU A 27 9.34 -4.49 -7.51
N PHE A 28 9.90 -5.45 -6.74
CA PHE A 28 11.20 -6.07 -6.99
C PHE A 28 11.08 -7.47 -7.64
N ARG A 29 9.90 -7.84 -8.14
CA ARG A 29 9.68 -9.14 -8.79
C ARG A 29 10.56 -9.27 -10.03
N ASP A 30 11.09 -10.49 -10.22
CA ASP A 30 11.88 -10.90 -11.40
C ASP A 30 13.18 -10.09 -11.62
N LEU A 31 13.68 -9.43 -10.56
CA LEU A 31 14.95 -8.74 -10.58
C LEU A 31 16.05 -9.59 -9.92
N PRO A 32 17.26 -9.63 -10.49
CA PRO A 32 18.44 -10.21 -9.84
C PRO A 32 18.79 -9.48 -8.54
N LEU A 33 19.40 -10.19 -7.57
CA LEU A 33 19.71 -9.64 -6.25
C LEU A 33 20.62 -8.40 -6.33
N ASN A 34 21.66 -8.44 -7.15
CA ASN A 34 22.56 -7.31 -7.36
C ASN A 34 21.86 -6.04 -7.87
N ILE A 35 20.83 -6.21 -8.71
CA ILE A 35 20.00 -5.08 -9.17
C ILE A 35 19.13 -4.56 -8.04
N LYS A 36 18.48 -5.43 -7.26
CA LYS A 36 17.68 -5.03 -6.09
C LYS A 36 18.50 -4.22 -5.09
N GLU A 37 19.72 -4.65 -4.79
CA GLU A 37 20.64 -3.95 -3.89
C GLU A 37 21.03 -2.57 -4.46
N SER A 38 21.44 -2.51 -5.73
CA SER A 38 21.78 -1.24 -6.39
C SER A 38 20.60 -0.25 -6.44
N LEU A 39 19.36 -0.74 -6.59
CA LEU A 39 18.16 0.11 -6.56
C LEU A 39 17.86 0.61 -5.14
N LEU A 40 18.08 -0.25 -4.13
CA LEU A 40 17.88 0.13 -2.73
C LEU A 40 18.83 1.23 -2.29
N GLU A 41 20.10 1.18 -2.72
CA GLU A 41 21.11 2.23 -2.45
C GLU A 41 20.72 3.61 -3.02
N LYS A 42 19.89 3.63 -4.09
CA LYS A 42 19.41 4.87 -4.73
C LYS A 42 18.13 5.41 -4.13
N LEU A 43 17.46 4.61 -3.30
CA LEU A 43 16.26 5.04 -2.59
C LEU A 43 16.64 5.89 -1.38
N ASP A 44 16.07 7.10 -1.33
CA ASP A 44 16.09 7.92 -0.11
C ASP A 44 14.89 7.55 0.74
N PHE A 45 15.13 6.84 1.82
CA PHE A 45 14.09 6.29 2.69
C PHE A 45 14.42 6.38 4.17
N VAL A 46 13.39 6.27 4.98
CA VAL A 46 13.48 6.10 6.43
C VAL A 46 12.60 4.91 6.82
N VAL A 47 13.06 4.13 7.79
CA VAL A 47 12.29 3.03 8.37
C VAL A 47 11.77 3.44 9.74
N TYR A 48 10.49 3.17 9.99
CA TYR A 48 9.79 3.47 11.23
C TYR A 48 9.23 2.22 11.87
N ALA A 49 9.33 2.13 13.18
CA ALA A 49 8.53 1.21 13.98
C ALA A 49 7.29 1.96 14.49
N ALA A 50 6.13 1.36 14.29
CA ALA A 50 4.85 1.83 14.80
C ALA A 50 4.33 0.83 15.83
N ASP A 51 3.96 1.32 17.00
CA ASP A 51 3.34 0.51 18.04
C ASP A 51 1.89 0.18 17.68
N LYS A 52 1.35 -0.89 18.27
CA LYS A 52 -0.07 -1.25 18.09
C LYS A 52 -1.00 -0.07 18.41
N LYS A 53 -1.98 0.19 17.53
CA LYS A 53 -2.95 1.30 17.53
C LYS A 53 -2.39 2.65 17.11
N GLU A 54 -1.13 2.73 16.73
CA GLU A 54 -0.54 3.97 16.24
C GLU A 54 -1.01 4.27 14.82
N ILE A 55 -1.29 5.55 14.55
CA ILE A 55 -1.66 6.02 13.20
C ILE A 55 -0.37 6.24 12.40
N VAL A 56 -0.23 5.47 11.33
CA VAL A 56 0.92 5.56 10.42
C VAL A 56 0.80 6.77 9.50
N VAL A 57 -0.36 6.95 8.88
CA VAL A 57 -0.69 8.11 8.03
C VAL A 57 -2.20 8.37 8.05
N THR A 58 -2.59 9.62 7.87
CA THR A 58 -3.98 10.08 7.98
C THR A 58 -4.58 10.38 6.60
N GLN A 59 -5.87 10.07 6.43
CA GLN A 59 -6.67 10.44 5.26
C GLN A 59 -6.57 11.94 4.97
N GLY A 60 -6.46 12.30 3.69
CA GLY A 60 -6.42 13.69 3.22
C GLY A 60 -5.04 14.35 3.29
N THR A 61 -4.03 13.74 3.93
CA THR A 61 -2.67 14.25 3.90
C THR A 61 -1.99 14.01 2.54
N PRO A 62 -1.02 14.84 2.12
CA PRO A 62 -0.30 14.63 0.87
C PRO A 62 0.46 13.30 0.82
N CYS A 63 0.29 12.54 -0.25
CA CYS A 63 1.01 11.28 -0.51
C CYS A 63 2.34 11.58 -1.22
N ASN A 64 3.36 11.97 -0.45
CA ASN A 64 4.70 12.33 -0.98
C ASN A 64 5.74 11.23 -0.76
N LYS A 65 5.32 10.05 -0.33
CA LYS A 65 6.21 8.92 -0.04
C LYS A 65 5.64 7.62 -0.60
N LEU A 66 6.53 6.73 -1.03
CA LEU A 66 6.20 5.32 -1.21
C LEU A 66 6.18 4.66 0.16
N TYR A 67 5.08 4.01 0.49
CA TYR A 67 4.92 3.30 1.75
C TYR A 67 5.02 1.80 1.53
N VAL A 68 5.87 1.14 2.32
CA VAL A 68 6.03 -0.31 2.33
C VAL A 68 5.88 -0.83 3.75
N LEU A 69 4.88 -1.64 3.99
CA LEU A 69 4.76 -2.41 5.23
C LEU A 69 5.71 -3.60 5.15
N LEU A 70 6.74 -3.64 5.98
CA LEU A 70 7.74 -4.71 6.04
C LEU A 70 7.35 -5.79 7.05
N GLU A 71 6.74 -5.40 8.17
CA GLU A 71 6.27 -6.27 9.23
C GLU A 71 4.95 -5.79 9.78
N GLY A 72 4.15 -6.72 10.31
CA GLY A 72 2.89 -6.44 10.98
C GLY A 72 1.69 -6.35 10.05
N LYS A 73 0.66 -5.67 10.55
CA LYS A 73 -0.64 -5.55 9.90
C LYS A 73 -1.24 -4.16 10.13
N LEU A 74 -1.74 -3.54 9.06
CA LEU A 74 -2.45 -2.26 9.14
C LEU A 74 -3.94 -2.46 8.89
N ARG A 75 -4.76 -1.67 9.59
CA ARG A 75 -6.15 -1.41 9.27
C ARG A 75 -6.21 -0.11 8.44
N THR A 76 -7.04 -0.11 7.42
CA THR A 76 -7.29 1.04 6.56
C THR A 76 -8.72 1.50 6.75
N ASP A 77 -8.92 2.76 7.12
CA ASP A 77 -10.24 3.35 7.35
C ASP A 77 -10.45 4.51 6.39
N ILE A 78 -11.57 4.47 5.64
CA ILE A 78 -12.04 5.59 4.84
C ILE A 78 -13.26 6.19 5.54
N ILE A 79 -13.18 7.47 5.87
CA ILE A 79 -14.25 8.22 6.54
C ILE A 79 -14.85 9.21 5.53
N ASP A 80 -16.18 9.21 5.41
CA ASP A 80 -16.89 10.18 4.58
C ASP A 80 -16.95 11.59 5.20
N GLY A 81 -17.48 12.56 4.45
CA GLY A 81 -17.62 13.94 4.92
C GLY A 81 -18.60 14.13 6.10
N LEU A 82 -19.34 13.09 6.48
CA LEU A 82 -20.25 13.06 7.61
C LEU A 82 -19.67 12.36 8.84
N GLY A 83 -18.45 11.80 8.72
CA GLY A 83 -17.77 11.08 9.80
C GLY A 83 -18.11 9.58 9.89
N ASN A 84 -18.82 9.01 8.89
CA ASN A 84 -19.11 7.58 8.88
C ASN A 84 -17.97 6.78 8.28
N GLU A 85 -17.67 5.61 8.82
CA GLU A 85 -16.76 4.65 8.21
C GLU A 85 -17.41 4.07 6.94
N VAL A 86 -16.76 4.30 5.78
CA VAL A 86 -17.29 3.85 4.47
C VAL A 86 -16.62 2.56 4.02
N MET A 87 -15.36 2.36 4.39
CA MET A 87 -14.59 1.19 3.97
C MET A 87 -13.53 0.86 5.02
N ILE A 88 -13.39 -0.45 5.28
CA ILE A 88 -12.32 -1.00 6.12
C ILE A 88 -11.60 -2.07 5.31
N GLU A 89 -10.28 -1.99 5.25
CA GLU A 89 -9.39 -2.98 4.66
C GLU A 89 -8.26 -3.33 5.62
N TYR A 90 -7.64 -4.48 5.37
CA TYR A 90 -6.46 -4.91 6.09
C TYR A 90 -5.29 -5.08 5.12
N ILE A 91 -4.13 -4.58 5.52
CA ILE A 91 -2.87 -4.74 4.80
C ILE A 91 -1.96 -5.62 5.64
N ILE A 92 -1.49 -6.71 5.06
CA ILE A 92 -0.59 -7.67 5.70
C ILE A 92 0.78 -7.56 5.03
N ALA A 93 1.84 -7.51 5.84
CA ALA A 93 3.23 -7.45 5.37
C ALA A 93 3.67 -8.77 4.67
N PRO A 94 4.64 -8.70 3.73
CA PRO A 94 5.24 -7.50 3.15
C PRO A 94 4.39 -6.96 1.99
N ARG A 95 4.09 -5.66 1.99
CA ARG A 95 3.23 -5.06 0.95
C ARG A 95 3.40 -3.55 0.84
N THR A 96 3.35 -3.01 -0.39
CA THR A 96 3.17 -1.56 -0.62
C THR A 96 1.71 -1.16 -0.40
N PHE A 97 1.48 0.07 0.05
CA PHE A 97 0.14 0.63 0.19
C PHE A 97 0.09 2.10 -0.26
N ALA A 98 -1.10 2.60 -0.57
CA ALA A 98 -1.34 3.92 -1.14
C ALA A 98 -0.56 4.23 -2.44
N THR A 99 0.06 3.24 -3.07
CA THR A 99 0.96 3.36 -4.23
C THR A 99 0.35 4.14 -5.40
N PRO A 100 -0.93 3.93 -5.82
CA PRO A 100 -1.52 4.66 -6.94
C PRO A 100 -1.64 6.17 -6.70
N HIS A 101 -1.63 6.61 -5.45
CA HIS A 101 -1.78 8.02 -5.08
C HIS A 101 -0.46 8.79 -5.14
N LEU A 102 0.69 8.10 -5.17
CA LEU A 102 2.01 8.71 -5.15
C LEU A 102 2.24 9.68 -6.32
N PHE A 103 1.82 9.30 -7.53
CA PHE A 103 2.00 10.10 -8.75
C PHE A 103 0.70 10.69 -9.29
N ASN A 104 -0.39 10.61 -8.53
CA ASN A 104 -1.64 11.26 -8.91
C ASN A 104 -1.48 12.80 -8.78
N PRO A 105 -1.99 13.61 -9.73
CA PRO A 105 -2.03 15.07 -9.61
C PRO A 105 -2.73 15.54 -8.32
N ASN A 106 -3.78 14.85 -7.90
CA ASN A 106 -4.44 15.05 -6.61
C ASN A 106 -3.89 14.03 -5.61
N ASN A 107 -2.65 14.21 -5.19
CA ASN A 107 -1.86 13.26 -4.42
C ASN A 107 -2.20 13.19 -2.93
N THR A 108 -3.48 13.21 -2.58
CA THR A 108 -3.92 13.03 -1.19
C THR A 108 -4.13 11.56 -0.84
N LEU A 109 -3.81 11.20 0.39
CA LEU A 109 -4.05 9.84 0.90
C LEU A 109 -5.56 9.57 0.98
N PRO A 110 -6.04 8.44 0.44
CA PRO A 110 -7.47 8.14 0.38
C PRO A 110 -8.03 7.69 1.72
N ALA A 111 -7.18 7.27 2.65
CA ALA A 111 -7.58 6.61 3.87
C ALA A 111 -6.59 6.89 5.02
N THR A 112 -7.02 6.63 6.24
CA THR A 112 -6.17 6.54 7.43
C THR A 112 -5.67 5.11 7.59
N PHE A 113 -4.39 4.95 7.91
CA PHE A 113 -3.74 3.65 8.11
C PHE A 113 -3.27 3.55 9.54
N THR A 114 -3.78 2.55 10.28
CA THR A 114 -3.52 2.35 11.71
C THR A 114 -2.91 0.98 11.94
N ALA A 115 -1.87 0.89 12.75
CA ALA A 115 -1.22 -0.37 13.11
C ALA A 115 -2.15 -1.23 13.99
N LEU A 116 -2.42 -2.47 13.60
CA LEU A 116 -3.18 -3.44 14.40
C LEU A 116 -2.30 -4.22 15.37
N GLU A 117 -1.03 -4.28 15.08
CA GLU A 117 0.04 -4.89 15.86
C GLU A 117 1.31 -4.09 15.64
N ASP A 118 2.37 -4.35 16.41
CA ASP A 118 3.66 -3.70 16.22
C ASP A 118 4.13 -3.94 14.79
N SER A 119 4.43 -2.85 14.10
CA SER A 119 4.61 -2.85 12.64
C SER A 119 5.87 -2.09 12.24
N VAL A 120 6.47 -2.50 11.13
CA VAL A 120 7.64 -1.83 10.56
C VAL A 120 7.30 -1.31 9.16
N ILE A 121 7.49 -0.01 8.96
CA ILE A 121 7.13 0.70 7.74
C ILE A 121 8.36 1.38 7.15
N LEU A 122 8.66 1.11 5.88
CA LEU A 122 9.63 1.86 5.10
C LEU A 122 8.91 2.95 4.32
N MET A 123 9.41 4.17 4.39
CA MET A 123 8.89 5.34 3.68
C MET A 123 10.00 5.93 2.80
N ALA A 124 9.89 5.78 1.48
CA ALA A 124 10.82 6.36 0.51
C ALA A 124 10.26 7.63 -0.10
N THR A 125 11.12 8.60 -0.39
CA THR A 125 10.70 9.86 -1.02
C THR A 125 10.17 9.65 -2.43
N LYS A 126 9.19 10.46 -2.83
CA LYS A 126 8.59 10.42 -4.18
C LYS A 126 9.65 10.55 -5.28
N ASP A 127 10.60 11.48 -5.11
CA ASP A 127 11.61 11.79 -6.10
C ASP A 127 12.62 10.65 -6.28
N SER A 128 13.09 10.04 -5.19
CA SER A 128 13.98 8.88 -5.27
C SER A 128 13.26 7.67 -5.84
N THR A 129 11.99 7.47 -5.46
CA THR A 129 11.13 6.40 -6.00
C THR A 129 10.96 6.57 -7.51
N PHE A 130 10.69 7.79 -7.99
CA PHE A 130 10.58 8.07 -9.42
C PHE A 130 11.88 7.75 -10.16
N LYS A 131 13.04 8.17 -9.62
CA LYS A 131 14.35 7.87 -10.21
C LYS A 131 14.58 6.36 -10.32
N VAL A 132 14.28 5.60 -9.28
CA VAL A 132 14.44 4.13 -9.26
C VAL A 132 13.53 3.47 -10.30
N ILE A 133 12.25 3.84 -10.36
CA ILE A 133 11.29 3.30 -11.32
C ILE A 133 11.70 3.60 -12.76
N SER A 134 12.25 4.80 -13.02
CA SER A 134 12.63 5.25 -14.36
C SER A 134 13.93 4.63 -14.87
N GLN A 135 14.77 4.05 -14.02
CA GLN A 135 16.07 3.51 -14.41
C GLN A 135 16.01 2.07 -14.93
N ASP A 136 15.01 1.32 -14.52
CA ASP A 136 14.88 -0.11 -14.86
C ASP A 136 13.51 -0.41 -15.45
N PRO A 137 13.42 -0.91 -16.70
CA PRO A 137 12.15 -1.24 -17.36
C PRO A 137 11.32 -2.28 -16.60
N GLN A 138 11.97 -3.25 -15.90
CA GLN A 138 11.26 -4.26 -15.14
C GLN A 138 10.62 -3.65 -13.88
N VAL A 139 11.31 -2.73 -13.19
CA VAL A 139 10.75 -2.00 -12.06
C VAL A 139 9.57 -1.13 -12.48
N LEU A 140 9.69 -0.44 -13.61
CA LEU A 140 8.59 0.34 -14.18
C LEU A 140 7.39 -0.55 -14.50
N HIS A 141 7.61 -1.68 -15.15
CA HIS A 141 6.56 -2.66 -15.44
C HIS A 141 5.87 -3.13 -14.14
N ASN A 142 6.66 -3.52 -13.15
CA ASN A 142 6.16 -3.96 -11.84
C ASN A 142 5.32 -2.88 -11.14
N PHE A 143 5.78 -1.63 -11.18
CA PHE A 143 5.06 -0.48 -10.61
C PHE A 143 3.71 -0.26 -11.30
N LEU A 144 3.67 -0.32 -12.64
CA LEU A 144 2.44 -0.20 -13.42
C LEU A 144 1.46 -1.34 -13.11
N CYS A 145 1.96 -2.57 -12.94
CA CYS A 145 1.14 -3.71 -12.51
C CYS A 145 0.53 -3.49 -11.11
N ILE A 146 1.29 -2.97 -10.15
CA ILE A 146 0.78 -2.64 -8.81
C ILE A 146 -0.34 -1.61 -8.91
N ALA A 147 -0.12 -0.52 -9.66
CA ALA A 147 -1.11 0.54 -9.85
C ALA A 147 -2.37 0.02 -10.57
N GLY A 148 -2.20 -0.79 -11.61
CA GLY A 148 -3.30 -1.41 -12.36
C GLY A 148 -4.14 -2.36 -11.50
N ASN A 149 -3.50 -3.21 -10.70
CA ASN A 149 -4.20 -4.14 -9.81
C ASN A 149 -5.05 -3.42 -8.76
N CYS A 150 -4.60 -2.28 -8.22
CA CYS A 150 -5.40 -1.47 -7.32
C CYS A 150 -6.70 -0.98 -7.99
N ASN A 151 -6.62 -0.55 -9.26
CA ASN A 151 -7.79 -0.12 -10.03
C ASN A 151 -8.76 -1.27 -10.26
N ILE A 152 -8.27 -2.46 -10.64
CA ILE A 152 -9.09 -3.66 -10.86
C ILE A 152 -9.83 -4.06 -9.57
N CYS A 153 -9.15 -4.05 -8.42
CA CYS A 153 -9.75 -4.34 -7.12
C CYS A 153 -10.87 -3.34 -6.81
N THR A 154 -10.66 -2.05 -7.03
CA THR A 154 -11.66 -1.00 -6.80
C THR A 154 -12.89 -1.20 -7.68
N VAL A 155 -12.71 -1.41 -8.99
CA VAL A 155 -13.81 -1.65 -9.93
C VAL A 155 -14.58 -2.92 -9.56
N SER A 156 -13.90 -3.98 -9.16
CA SER A 156 -14.53 -5.24 -8.76
C SER A 156 -15.44 -5.08 -7.53
N ARG A 157 -15.07 -4.21 -6.58
CA ARG A 157 -15.89 -3.87 -5.41
C ARG A 157 -17.11 -3.01 -5.75
N LEU A 158 -17.02 -2.20 -6.80
CA LEU A 158 -18.16 -1.39 -7.27
C LEU A 158 -19.20 -2.22 -8.04
N LYS A 159 -18.82 -3.37 -8.63
CA LYS A 159 -19.75 -4.23 -9.39
C LYS A 159 -21.03 -4.63 -8.62
N PRO A 160 -20.97 -5.05 -7.34
CA PRO A 160 -22.18 -5.34 -6.58
C PRO A 160 -23.12 -4.12 -6.45
N LEU A 161 -22.56 -2.92 -6.29
CA LEU A 161 -23.30 -1.68 -6.10
C LEU A 161 -24.03 -1.22 -7.37
N SER A 162 -23.57 -1.65 -8.55
CA SER A 162 -24.19 -1.30 -9.85
C SER A 162 -25.51 -2.06 -10.12
N ARG A 163 -25.84 -3.06 -9.31
CA ARG A 163 -27.10 -3.83 -9.48
C ARG A 163 -28.30 -3.06 -8.96
N LYS A 164 -29.44 -3.20 -9.68
CA LYS A 164 -30.66 -2.43 -9.40
C LYS A 164 -31.34 -2.84 -8.10
N THR A 165 -31.34 -4.12 -7.76
CA THR A 165 -32.03 -4.63 -6.56
C THR A 165 -31.08 -5.05 -5.45
N VAL A 166 -31.53 -4.96 -4.19
CA VAL A 166 -30.78 -5.41 -3.00
C VAL A 166 -30.48 -6.91 -3.09
N ARG A 167 -31.42 -7.70 -3.60
CA ARG A 167 -31.25 -9.15 -3.78
C ARG A 167 -30.11 -9.47 -4.75
N GLU A 168 -30.04 -8.81 -5.89
CA GLU A 168 -28.94 -8.96 -6.85
C GLU A 168 -27.60 -8.52 -6.28
N ARG A 169 -27.58 -7.41 -5.52
CA ARG A 169 -26.38 -6.92 -4.82
C ARG A 169 -25.85 -7.98 -3.86
N PHE A 170 -26.74 -8.58 -3.07
CA PHE A 170 -26.39 -9.61 -2.10
C PHE A 170 -25.84 -10.89 -2.76
N ILE A 171 -26.49 -11.36 -3.85
CA ILE A 171 -26.04 -12.53 -4.59
C ILE A 171 -24.64 -12.28 -5.19
N VAL A 172 -24.39 -11.14 -5.83
CA VAL A 172 -23.09 -10.81 -6.41
C VAL A 172 -22.02 -10.70 -5.34
N TYR A 173 -22.35 -10.14 -4.17
CA TYR A 173 -21.45 -10.07 -3.02
C TYR A 173 -21.06 -11.48 -2.53
N LEU A 174 -22.02 -12.39 -2.34
CA LEU A 174 -21.75 -13.77 -1.93
C LEU A 174 -20.87 -14.52 -2.95
N LEU A 175 -21.15 -14.36 -4.24
CA LEU A 175 -20.34 -14.97 -5.29
C LEU A 175 -18.92 -14.40 -5.31
N SER A 176 -18.73 -13.12 -5.01
CA SER A 176 -17.39 -12.52 -4.90
C SER A 176 -16.59 -13.11 -3.74
N LEU A 177 -17.22 -13.43 -2.62
CA LEU A 177 -16.57 -14.07 -1.47
C LEU A 177 -16.09 -15.50 -1.80
N ILE A 178 -16.87 -16.24 -2.60
CA ILE A 178 -16.51 -17.59 -3.03
C ILE A 178 -15.28 -17.54 -3.95
N HIS A 179 -15.22 -16.60 -4.91
CA HIS A 179 -14.08 -16.43 -5.82
C HIS A 179 -12.79 -15.95 -5.13
N ILE A 180 -12.89 -15.21 -4.03
CA ILE A 180 -11.71 -14.81 -3.22
C ILE A 180 -11.10 -16.02 -2.49
N SER A 181 -11.88 -17.07 -2.24
CA SER A 181 -11.43 -18.30 -1.57
C SER A 181 -10.72 -19.28 -2.51
N GLU A 182 -10.79 -19.10 -3.83
CA GLU A 182 -10.00 -19.89 -4.77
C GLU A 182 -8.59 -19.27 -4.89
N PRO A 183 -7.51 -20.06 -4.62
CA PRO A 183 -6.15 -19.58 -4.83
C PRO A 183 -5.98 -19.29 -6.33
N THR A 184 -5.81 -18.01 -6.65
CA THR A 184 -5.43 -17.61 -8.01
C THR A 184 -4.16 -18.33 -8.40
N ARG A 185 -4.23 -19.24 -9.36
CA ARG A 185 -3.04 -19.85 -9.98
C ARG A 185 -2.15 -18.74 -10.50
N PRO A 186 -0.85 -18.76 -10.19
CA PRO A 186 0.09 -17.81 -10.79
C PRO A 186 0.18 -18.11 -12.30
N TYR A 187 -0.08 -17.10 -13.11
CA TYR A 187 0.36 -17.09 -14.49
C TYR A 187 1.81 -16.65 -14.53
#